data_515d2226e447f5ffebfbae8abf509489
#
_entry.id   515d2226e447f5ffebfbae8abf509489
#
_cell.length_a   1.000
_cell.length_b   1.000
_cell.length_c   1.000
_cell.angle_alpha   90.00
_cell.angle_beta   90.00
_cell.angle_gamma   90.00
#
_symmetry.space_group_name_H-M   'P 1'
#
loop_
_entity.id
_entity.type
_entity.pdbx_description
1 polymer ?
#
loop_
_entity_poly.entity_id
_entity_poly.type
_entity_poly.pdbx_seq_one_letter_code
_entity_poly.pdbx_strand_id
1 'polypeptide(L)'
;MSGLRIVDAHHHLWDLNHIYYPWLSMRPVPPTICGNITPITDNFTVDRYIKGFGHHNVVKSVHVEAGCDPAKAVEETAWLQGIADAHGYPNAIVAKIEMHRDDAQSYMERHKAHANVRGIRQMINWHADMSKVYAPQNYLEHD
;
A
#
# COMPACT_ATOMS: atom_id res chain seq x y z
N MET A 1 -13.81 -31.35 -4.14
CA MET A 1 -13.56 -30.89 -2.76
C MET A 1 -13.48 -29.37 -2.82
N SER A 2 -14.34 -28.65 -2.08
CA SER A 2 -14.22 -27.21 -1.98
C SER A 2 -12.92 -26.92 -1.23
N GLY A 3 -11.93 -26.33 -1.89
CA GLY A 3 -10.67 -25.97 -1.28
C GLY A 3 -10.88 -25.01 -0.09
N LEU A 4 -9.93 -24.96 0.81
CA LEU A 4 -9.91 -24.02 1.93
C LEU A 4 -10.15 -22.61 1.42
N ARG A 5 -11.12 -21.89 2.00
CA ARG A 5 -11.35 -20.48 1.68
C ARG A 5 -10.28 -19.63 2.39
N ILE A 6 -9.57 -18.84 1.61
CA ILE A 6 -8.46 -18.00 2.10
C ILE A 6 -8.88 -16.53 2.03
N VAL A 7 -8.60 -15.81 3.10
CA VAL A 7 -8.60 -14.33 3.09
C VAL A 7 -7.15 -13.89 3.14
N ASP A 8 -6.69 -13.24 2.07
CA ASP A 8 -5.37 -12.60 2.08
C ASP A 8 -5.47 -11.28 2.88
N ALA A 9 -4.97 -11.29 4.09
CA ALA A 9 -5.13 -10.19 5.03
C ALA A 9 -4.13 -9.05 4.81
N HIS A 10 -3.14 -9.19 3.90
CA HIS A 10 -2.15 -8.16 3.65
C HIS A 10 -1.44 -8.39 2.31
N HIS A 11 -1.84 -7.64 1.31
CA HIS A 11 -1.11 -7.55 0.05
C HIS A 11 -0.93 -6.09 -0.37
N HIS A 12 -0.13 -5.90 -1.40
CA HIS A 12 0.08 -4.61 -2.04
C HIS A 12 -0.16 -4.74 -3.55
N LEU A 13 -0.67 -3.69 -4.17
CA LEU A 13 -0.71 -3.48 -5.61
C LEU A 13 -0.03 -2.15 -5.90
N TRP A 14 0.61 -2.03 -7.06
CA TRP A 14 1.15 -0.76 -7.55
C TRP A 14 1.18 -0.74 -9.07
N ASP A 15 0.94 0.43 -9.63
CA ASP A 15 1.15 0.75 -11.03
C ASP A 15 2.02 2.00 -11.12
N LEU A 16 3.28 1.79 -11.48
CA LEU A 16 4.31 2.84 -11.55
C LEU A 16 4.07 3.85 -12.68
N ASN A 17 3.18 3.52 -13.63
CA ASN A 17 2.77 4.42 -14.69
C ASN A 17 1.66 5.38 -14.23
N HIS A 18 0.97 5.03 -13.16
CA HIS A 18 -0.19 5.77 -12.67
C HIS A 18 0.12 6.53 -11.38
N ILE A 19 0.80 5.90 -10.43
CA ILE A 19 1.10 6.46 -9.11
C ILE A 19 2.59 6.40 -8.84
N TYR A 20 3.14 7.47 -8.29
CA TYR A 20 4.54 7.54 -7.93
C TYR A 20 4.80 6.87 -6.57
N TYR A 21 5.66 5.86 -6.60
CA TYR A 21 6.17 5.14 -5.42
C TYR A 21 7.68 5.40 -5.33
N PRO A 22 8.15 6.32 -4.48
CA PRO A 22 9.57 6.71 -4.45
C PRO A 22 10.51 5.52 -4.35
N TRP A 23 10.23 4.59 -3.44
CA TRP A 23 11.07 3.42 -3.18
C TRP A 23 11.15 2.40 -4.32
N LEU A 24 10.14 2.37 -5.21
CA LEU A 24 10.11 1.50 -6.39
C LEU A 24 10.62 2.21 -7.66
N SER A 25 10.48 3.52 -7.73
CA SER A 25 10.70 4.30 -8.95
C SER A 25 12.07 4.96 -9.02
N MET A 26 12.74 5.19 -7.87
CA MET A 26 14.07 5.83 -7.84
C MET A 26 15.13 4.95 -8.52
N ARG A 27 16.04 5.62 -9.26
CA ARG A 27 17.18 4.95 -9.90
C ARG A 27 18.48 5.72 -9.58
N PRO A 28 19.56 5.07 -9.10
CA PRO A 28 19.60 3.64 -8.78
C PRO A 28 18.60 3.28 -7.67
N VAL A 29 18.19 2.01 -7.63
CA VAL A 29 17.28 1.50 -6.58
C VAL A 29 17.94 1.71 -5.22
N PRO A 30 17.27 2.41 -4.29
CA PRO A 30 17.87 2.68 -2.98
C PRO A 30 18.01 1.38 -2.16
N PRO A 31 19.04 1.27 -1.32
CA PRO A 31 19.11 0.18 -0.37
C PRO A 31 17.92 0.24 0.59
N THR A 32 17.38 -0.92 0.93
CA THR A 32 16.28 -1.04 1.89
C THR A 32 16.62 -2.08 2.95
N ILE A 33 15.90 -2.08 4.05
CA ILE A 33 16.04 -3.13 5.09
C ILE A 33 15.66 -4.52 4.57
N CYS A 34 14.93 -4.59 3.45
CA CYS A 34 14.59 -5.84 2.77
C CYS A 34 15.68 -6.32 1.79
N GLY A 35 16.79 -5.60 1.71
CA GLY A 35 17.90 -5.93 0.79
C GLY A 35 17.63 -5.48 -0.64
N ASN A 36 17.97 -6.32 -1.62
CA ASN A 36 17.81 -5.99 -3.03
C ASN A 36 16.36 -6.14 -3.48
N ILE A 37 15.68 -5.02 -3.74
CA ILE A 37 14.29 -4.97 -4.18
C ILE A 37 14.14 -4.84 -5.72
N THR A 38 15.24 -4.85 -6.48
CA THR A 38 15.19 -4.75 -7.95
C THR A 38 14.17 -5.70 -8.60
N PRO A 39 14.00 -6.96 -8.13
CA PRO A 39 13.03 -7.88 -8.73
C PRO A 39 11.56 -7.46 -8.62
N ILE A 40 11.23 -6.52 -7.75
CA ILE A 40 9.86 -6.05 -7.52
C ILE A 40 9.63 -4.61 -7.99
N THR A 41 10.55 -4.01 -8.73
CA THR A 41 10.43 -2.64 -9.25
C THR A 41 9.66 -2.53 -10.57
N ASP A 42 8.91 -3.55 -10.94
CA ASP A 42 7.96 -3.56 -12.05
C ASP A 42 6.52 -3.43 -11.52
N ASN A 43 5.56 -3.12 -12.39
CA ASN A 43 4.15 -3.06 -12.04
C ASN A 43 3.65 -4.38 -11.43
N PHE A 44 2.91 -4.28 -10.34
CA PHE A 44 2.21 -5.39 -9.70
C PHE A 44 0.72 -5.08 -9.61
N THR A 45 0.03 -5.32 -10.73
CA THR A 45 -1.40 -5.02 -10.90
C THR A 45 -2.29 -6.17 -10.42
N VAL A 46 -3.59 -5.91 -10.36
CA VAL A 46 -4.60 -6.88 -9.91
C VAL A 46 -4.60 -8.16 -10.74
N ASP A 47 -4.36 -8.09 -12.05
CA ASP A 47 -4.30 -9.28 -12.91
C ASP A 47 -3.14 -10.20 -12.51
N ARG A 48 -1.97 -9.61 -12.23
CA ARG A 48 -0.80 -10.35 -11.76
C ARG A 48 -1.05 -10.95 -10.37
N TYR A 49 -1.73 -10.22 -9.50
CA TYR A 49 -2.14 -10.67 -8.17
C TYR A 49 -3.09 -11.88 -8.26
N ILE A 50 -4.19 -11.77 -9.03
CA ILE A 50 -5.17 -12.85 -9.22
C ILE A 50 -4.52 -14.08 -9.87
N LYS A 51 -3.66 -13.88 -10.85
CA LYS A 51 -2.90 -14.96 -11.47
C LYS A 51 -2.03 -15.72 -10.47
N GLY A 52 -1.53 -15.02 -9.45
CA GLY A 52 -0.74 -15.60 -8.36
C GLY A 52 -1.51 -16.56 -7.46
N PHE A 53 -2.84 -16.55 -7.46
CA PHE A 53 -3.64 -17.47 -6.64
C PHE A 53 -3.43 -18.94 -7.05
N GLY A 54 -3.12 -19.21 -8.32
CA GLY A 54 -2.95 -20.57 -8.82
C GLY A 54 -4.18 -21.44 -8.54
N HIS A 55 -4.00 -22.46 -7.71
CA HIS A 55 -5.09 -23.38 -7.30
C HIS A 55 -5.72 -23.00 -5.93
N HIS A 56 -5.26 -21.91 -5.32
CA HIS A 56 -5.78 -21.49 -4.03
C HIS A 56 -7.11 -20.72 -4.18
N ASN A 57 -8.04 -21.02 -3.26
CA ASN A 57 -9.35 -20.37 -3.23
C ASN A 57 -9.30 -19.08 -2.39
N VAL A 58 -8.67 -18.03 -2.94
CA VAL A 58 -8.66 -16.70 -2.31
C VAL A 58 -10.01 -16.06 -2.55
N VAL A 59 -10.77 -15.84 -1.49
CA VAL A 59 -12.15 -15.35 -1.55
C VAL A 59 -12.29 -13.89 -1.19
N LYS A 60 -11.32 -13.33 -0.47
CA LYS A 60 -11.24 -11.90 -0.11
C LYS A 60 -9.78 -11.50 0.07
N SER A 61 -9.55 -10.19 -0.04
CA SER A 61 -8.23 -9.62 0.27
C SER A 61 -8.31 -8.24 0.91
N VAL A 62 -7.24 -7.89 1.62
CA VAL A 62 -7.02 -6.58 2.22
C VAL A 62 -5.77 -5.97 1.60
N HIS A 63 -5.93 -4.90 0.85
CA HIS A 63 -4.80 -4.09 0.40
C HIS A 63 -4.34 -3.19 1.54
N VAL A 64 -3.04 -3.17 1.80
CA VAL A 64 -2.41 -2.20 2.69
C VAL A 64 -1.62 -1.23 1.82
N GLU A 65 -1.63 0.07 2.15
CA GLU A 65 -0.94 1.10 1.39
C GLU A 65 0.48 0.67 0.98
N ALA A 66 0.93 1.00 -0.22
CA ALA A 66 2.18 0.50 -0.78
C ALA A 66 3.35 1.50 -0.73
N GLY A 67 3.30 2.50 0.13
CA GLY A 67 4.37 3.49 0.27
C GLY A 67 4.45 4.48 -0.89
N CYS A 68 3.32 4.88 -1.47
CA CYS A 68 3.27 5.93 -2.48
C CYS A 68 3.71 7.28 -1.91
N ASP A 69 4.01 8.23 -2.80
CA ASP A 69 4.21 9.63 -2.42
C ASP A 69 3.01 10.10 -1.58
N PRO A 70 3.22 10.76 -0.42
CA PRO A 70 2.13 11.23 0.43
C PRO A 70 1.11 12.11 -0.29
N ALA A 71 1.54 12.93 -1.25
CA ALA A 71 0.64 13.73 -2.08
C ALA A 71 -0.28 12.88 -2.97
N LYS A 72 0.06 11.62 -3.21
CA LYS A 72 -0.67 10.64 -4.03
C LYS A 72 -1.52 9.67 -3.21
N ALA A 73 -1.54 9.78 -1.89
CA ALA A 73 -2.21 8.82 -1.02
C ALA A 73 -3.71 8.63 -1.32
N VAL A 74 -4.44 9.73 -1.56
CA VAL A 74 -5.88 9.65 -1.91
C VAL A 74 -6.08 9.14 -3.33
N GLU A 75 -5.17 9.47 -4.25
CA GLU A 75 -5.19 8.96 -5.63
C GLU A 75 -4.96 7.44 -5.67
N GLU A 76 -4.03 6.91 -4.84
CA GLU A 76 -3.86 5.47 -4.66
C GLU A 76 -5.15 4.81 -4.19
N THR A 77 -5.82 5.39 -3.19
CA THR A 77 -7.09 4.85 -2.68
C THR A 77 -8.20 4.87 -3.73
N ALA A 78 -8.32 5.94 -4.50
CA ALA A 78 -9.30 6.05 -5.58
C ALA A 78 -9.04 5.02 -6.68
N TRP A 79 -7.78 4.83 -7.08
CA TRP A 79 -7.36 3.81 -8.04
C TRP A 79 -7.69 2.39 -7.54
N LEU A 80 -7.37 2.09 -6.27
CA LEU A 80 -7.68 0.79 -5.65
C LEU A 80 -9.19 0.54 -5.56
N GLN A 81 -10.00 1.57 -5.29
CA GLN A 81 -11.45 1.45 -5.31
C GLN A 81 -11.96 1.10 -6.71
N GLY A 82 -11.45 1.78 -7.76
CA GLY A 82 -11.81 1.45 -9.14
C GLY A 82 -11.43 0.01 -9.53
N ILE A 83 -10.28 -0.47 -9.06
CA ILE A 83 -9.88 -1.89 -9.24
C ILE A 83 -10.86 -2.81 -8.51
N ALA A 84 -11.21 -2.49 -7.27
CA ALA A 84 -12.15 -3.31 -6.48
C ALA A 84 -13.52 -3.41 -7.15
N ASP A 85 -14.01 -2.31 -7.70
CA ASP A 85 -15.30 -2.25 -8.39
C ASP A 85 -15.29 -3.09 -9.69
N ALA A 86 -14.16 -3.12 -10.40
CA ALA A 86 -14.02 -3.84 -11.66
C ALA A 86 -13.69 -5.34 -11.48
N HIS A 87 -12.90 -5.71 -10.47
CA HIS A 87 -12.31 -7.05 -10.33
C HIS A 87 -12.75 -7.78 -9.06
N GLY A 88 -13.47 -7.13 -8.12
CA GLY A 88 -13.87 -7.71 -6.85
C GLY A 88 -12.75 -7.76 -5.80
N TYR A 89 -11.58 -7.26 -6.10
CA TYR A 89 -10.41 -7.14 -5.20
C TYR A 89 -9.78 -5.76 -5.32
N PRO A 90 -9.24 -5.18 -4.21
CA PRO A 90 -9.30 -5.64 -2.83
C PRO A 90 -10.68 -5.42 -2.20
N ASN A 91 -11.06 -6.28 -1.24
CA ASN A 91 -12.32 -6.14 -0.51
C ASN A 91 -12.25 -5.13 0.63
N ALA A 92 -11.05 -4.86 1.12
CA ALA A 92 -10.77 -3.80 2.07
C ALA A 92 -9.47 -3.09 1.70
N ILE A 93 -9.41 -1.79 2.01
CA ILE A 93 -8.27 -0.92 1.78
C ILE A 93 -7.85 -0.32 3.12
N VAL A 94 -6.58 -0.47 3.47
CA VAL A 94 -5.91 0.27 4.54
C VAL A 94 -5.07 1.35 3.87
N ALA A 95 -5.56 2.58 3.95
CA ALA A 95 -5.02 3.71 3.20
C ALA A 95 -3.81 4.36 3.89
N LYS A 96 -2.94 5.01 3.11
CA LYS A 96 -1.81 5.77 3.62
C LYS A 96 -2.27 7.09 4.22
N ILE A 97 -1.73 7.42 5.39
CA ILE A 97 -1.87 8.74 5.99
C ILE A 97 -0.58 9.15 6.72
N GLU A 98 -0.35 10.43 6.82
CA GLU A 98 0.66 11.03 7.68
C GLU A 98 -0.06 11.75 8.83
N MET A 99 -0.20 11.07 9.97
CA MET A 99 -1.02 11.50 11.12
C MET A 99 -0.53 12.78 11.79
N HIS A 100 0.77 13.10 11.64
CA HIS A 100 1.39 14.30 12.21
C HIS A 100 1.10 15.58 11.43
N ARG A 101 0.47 15.49 10.28
CA ARG A 101 0.15 16.67 9.45
C ARG A 101 -1.07 17.39 9.97
N ASP A 102 -1.07 18.72 9.88
CA ASP A 102 -2.23 19.55 10.25
C ASP A 102 -3.49 19.25 9.43
N ASP A 103 -3.31 18.77 8.20
CA ASP A 103 -4.40 18.41 7.29
C ASP A 103 -4.80 16.92 7.33
N ALA A 104 -4.27 16.12 8.27
CA ALA A 104 -4.51 14.68 8.38
C ALA A 104 -6.01 14.34 8.41
N GLN A 105 -6.83 15.12 9.12
CA GLN A 105 -8.27 14.92 9.16
C GLN A 105 -8.93 15.06 7.77
N SER A 106 -8.52 16.04 6.98
CA SER A 106 -9.00 16.22 5.61
C SER A 106 -8.65 15.02 4.73
N TYR A 107 -7.44 14.48 4.87
CA TYR A 107 -7.06 13.25 4.17
C TYR A 107 -7.92 12.05 4.60
N MET A 108 -8.18 11.88 5.90
CA MET A 108 -9.06 10.82 6.41
C MET A 108 -10.46 10.89 5.80
N GLU A 109 -11.07 12.07 5.73
CA GLU A 109 -12.41 12.24 5.13
C GLU A 109 -12.40 11.91 3.63
N ARG A 110 -11.35 12.30 2.91
CA ARG A 110 -11.20 11.96 1.49
C ARG A 110 -11.04 10.46 1.27
N HIS A 111 -10.27 9.76 2.10
CA HIS A 111 -10.16 8.30 2.06
C HIS A 111 -11.48 7.62 2.39
N LYS A 112 -12.19 8.10 3.41
CA LYS A 112 -13.48 7.57 3.87
C LYS A 112 -14.59 7.65 2.81
N ALA A 113 -14.45 8.53 1.82
CA ALA A 113 -15.36 8.60 0.68
C ALA A 113 -15.34 7.34 -0.21
N HIS A 114 -14.34 6.48 -0.07
CA HIS A 114 -14.21 5.24 -0.84
C HIS A 114 -14.76 4.05 -0.04
N ALA A 115 -15.69 3.32 -0.67
CA ALA A 115 -16.51 2.31 0.00
C ALA A 115 -15.72 1.15 0.62
N ASN A 116 -14.55 0.80 0.08
CA ASN A 116 -13.73 -0.31 0.57
C ASN A 116 -12.70 0.09 1.62
N VAL A 117 -12.55 1.38 1.95
CA VAL A 117 -11.63 1.79 3.02
C VAL A 117 -12.14 1.32 4.38
N ARG A 118 -11.25 0.68 5.15
CA ARG A 118 -11.53 0.12 6.49
C ARG A 118 -10.54 0.57 7.55
N GLY A 119 -9.43 1.16 7.14
CA GLY A 119 -8.41 1.61 8.06
C GLY A 119 -7.38 2.50 7.40
N ILE A 120 -6.47 2.99 8.22
CA ILE A 120 -5.34 3.81 7.79
C ILE A 120 -4.06 3.23 8.38
N ARG A 121 -2.93 3.46 7.70
CA ARG A 121 -1.58 3.10 8.16
C ARG A 121 -0.62 4.25 7.97
N GLN A 122 0.23 4.46 8.97
CA GLN A 122 1.45 5.24 8.88
C GLN A 122 2.63 4.37 9.30
N MET A 123 3.71 4.40 8.52
CA MET A 123 4.98 3.79 8.91
C MET A 123 5.66 4.68 9.92
N ILE A 124 5.95 4.14 11.11
CA ILE A 124 6.56 4.89 12.22
C ILE A 124 7.91 4.30 12.66
N ASN A 125 8.38 3.23 12.01
CA ASN A 125 9.67 2.65 12.36
C ASN A 125 10.80 3.60 12.00
N TRP A 126 11.51 4.05 12.99
CA TRP A 126 12.65 4.93 12.88
C TRP A 126 13.91 4.29 13.46
N HIS A 127 15.07 4.64 12.89
CA HIS A 127 16.38 4.23 13.36
C HIS A 127 17.41 5.27 12.97
N ALA A 128 18.43 5.52 13.82
CA ALA A 128 19.50 6.49 13.52
C ALA A 128 20.30 6.11 12.25
N ASP A 129 20.40 4.83 11.92
CA ASP A 129 20.92 4.35 10.64
C ASP A 129 19.79 4.44 9.60
N MET A 130 19.88 5.39 8.70
CA MET A 130 18.88 5.68 7.66
C MET A 130 18.65 4.54 6.68
N SER A 131 19.55 3.57 6.57
CA SER A 131 19.33 2.36 5.76
C SER A 131 18.32 1.38 6.36
N LYS A 132 17.91 1.62 7.61
CA LYS A 132 17.00 0.76 8.39
C LYS A 132 15.65 1.40 8.69
N VAL A 133 15.33 2.52 8.06
CA VAL A 133 14.10 3.27 8.34
C VAL A 133 13.13 3.27 7.17
N TYR A 134 11.84 3.39 7.50
CA TYR A 134 10.77 3.78 6.58
C TYR A 134 10.14 5.12 6.97
N ALA A 135 10.25 5.51 8.25
CA ALA A 135 9.72 6.77 8.73
C ALA A 135 10.74 7.90 8.47
N PRO A 136 10.32 9.08 7.98
CA PRO A 136 11.23 10.19 7.71
C PRO A 136 11.77 10.85 8.99
N GLN A 137 11.17 10.58 10.13
CA GLN A 137 11.54 11.12 11.44
C GLN A 137 11.14 10.17 12.57
N ASN A 138 11.70 10.40 13.77
CA ASN A 138 11.27 9.69 14.96
C ASN A 138 9.98 10.33 15.53
N TYR A 139 8.85 9.76 15.22
CA TYR A 139 7.54 10.24 15.70
C TYR A 139 7.30 10.03 17.19
N LEU A 140 8.15 9.26 17.88
CA LEU A 140 8.02 8.98 19.31
C LEU A 140 8.81 9.95 20.19
N GLU A 141 9.60 10.85 19.59
CA GLU A 141 10.41 11.85 20.31
C GLU A 141 9.83 13.28 20.24
N HIS A 142 8.64 13.44 19.66
CA HIS A 142 7.96 14.72 19.61
C HIS A 142 6.90 14.78 20.71
N ASP A 143 7.09 15.72 21.65
CA ASP A 143 6.07 16.13 22.62
C ASP A 143 4.94 16.91 21.93
#